data_b5ee41409b932178d645947fa1846b01
#
_entry.id   b5ee41409b932178d645947fa1846b01
#
_cell.length_a   1.000
_cell.length_b   1.000
_cell.length_c   1.000
_cell.angle_alpha   90.00
_cell.angle_beta   90.00
_cell.angle_gamma   90.00
#
_symmetry.space_group_name_H-M   'P 1'
#
loop_
_entity.id
_entity.type
_entity.pdbx_description
1 polymer ?
#
loop_
_entity_poly.entity_id
_entity_poly.type
_entity_poly.pdbx_seq_one_letter_code
_entity_poly.pdbx_strand_id
1 'polypeptide(L)'
;MNEGKLVFAQLAAHLPLSTFRRCVARYGGEYKVQRFSCLDQFLVMALAQLTFRESLRDIEASLRAQTPKLYHLGIRGGIARNTLANANATRDWRIYADFAQHLIALARRLYADEPLGVQIRESVYALDSTTVDLCLSVFPWAHYQRLHAAIKLHTLLDLRGSIPTFI
;
A
#
# COMPACT_ATOMS: atom_id res chain seq x y z
N MET A 1 11.46 -0.65 -25.05
CA MET A 1 12.69 -0.53 -24.22
C MET A 1 12.39 0.43 -23.07
N ASN A 2 12.71 0.05 -21.82
CA ASN A 2 12.46 0.88 -20.64
C ASN A 2 13.72 1.61 -20.15
N GLU A 3 14.64 1.90 -21.09
CA GLU A 3 15.88 2.62 -20.79
C GLU A 3 15.57 3.99 -20.18
N GLY A 4 16.21 4.29 -19.05
CA GLY A 4 16.04 5.55 -18.31
C GLY A 4 14.84 5.63 -17.37
N LYS A 5 13.92 4.66 -17.36
CA LYS A 5 12.81 4.64 -16.39
C LYS A 5 13.26 4.00 -15.07
N LEU A 6 12.93 4.65 -13.97
CA LEU A 6 13.15 4.10 -12.64
C LEU A 6 12.32 2.82 -12.44
N VAL A 7 12.85 1.84 -11.71
CA VAL A 7 12.18 0.55 -11.44
C VAL A 7 10.78 0.77 -10.87
N PHE A 8 10.63 1.67 -9.90
CA PHE A 8 9.33 1.99 -9.32
C PHE A 8 8.32 2.50 -10.37
N ALA A 9 8.76 3.35 -11.30
CA ALA A 9 7.90 3.86 -12.37
C ALA A 9 7.46 2.74 -13.34
N GLN A 10 8.32 1.75 -13.57
CA GLN A 10 7.98 0.57 -14.36
C GLN A 10 6.92 -0.27 -13.67
N LEU A 11 7.09 -0.53 -12.36
CA LEU A 11 6.08 -1.22 -11.55
C LEU A 11 4.74 -0.48 -11.54
N ALA A 12 4.77 0.83 -11.30
CA ALA A 12 3.58 1.67 -11.25
C ALA A 12 2.83 1.74 -12.59
N ALA A 13 3.52 1.54 -13.72
CA ALA A 13 2.89 1.51 -15.05
C ALA A 13 1.94 0.31 -15.24
N HIS A 14 2.06 -0.75 -14.46
CA HIS A 14 1.18 -1.92 -14.49
C HIS A 14 -0.08 -1.76 -13.62
N LEU A 15 -0.20 -0.68 -12.84
CA LEU A 15 -1.36 -0.45 -12.00
C LEU A 15 -2.60 -0.15 -12.86
N PRO A 16 -3.77 -0.79 -12.57
CA PRO A 16 -5.02 -0.53 -13.26
C PRO A 16 -5.63 0.79 -12.80
N LEU A 17 -5.09 1.92 -13.28
CA LEU A 17 -5.43 3.27 -12.83
C LEU A 17 -6.92 3.63 -13.03
N SER A 18 -7.58 3.06 -14.03
CA SER A 18 -9.03 3.23 -14.23
C SER A 18 -9.83 2.64 -13.06
N THR A 19 -9.42 1.48 -12.57
CA THR A 19 -10.00 0.83 -11.39
C THR A 19 -9.73 1.65 -10.12
N PHE A 20 -8.49 2.11 -9.94
CA PHE A 20 -8.15 2.99 -8.82
C PHE A 20 -9.03 4.25 -8.79
N ARG A 21 -9.19 4.93 -9.93
CA ARG A 21 -10.05 6.13 -10.03
C ARG A 21 -11.51 5.83 -9.69
N ARG A 22 -12.03 4.65 -10.03
CA ARG A 22 -13.40 4.23 -9.62
C ARG A 22 -13.51 4.05 -8.10
N CYS A 23 -12.49 3.46 -7.46
CA CYS A 23 -12.45 3.35 -5.99
C CYS A 23 -12.43 4.74 -5.35
N VAL A 24 -11.58 5.63 -5.84
CA VAL A 24 -11.50 7.03 -5.36
C VAL A 24 -12.85 7.76 -5.52
N ALA A 25 -13.49 7.63 -6.68
CA ALA A 25 -14.79 8.27 -6.94
C ALA A 25 -15.90 7.72 -6.04
N ARG A 26 -15.92 6.40 -5.79
CA ARG A 26 -16.90 5.73 -4.91
C ARG A 26 -16.94 6.32 -3.52
N TYR A 27 -15.79 6.67 -2.96
CA TYR A 27 -15.65 7.17 -1.59
C TYR A 27 -15.35 8.67 -1.52
N GLY A 28 -15.46 9.40 -2.63
CA GLY A 28 -15.25 10.85 -2.67
C GLY A 28 -13.83 11.29 -2.30
N GLY A 29 -12.81 10.44 -2.53
CA GLY A 29 -11.46 10.65 -2.05
C GLY A 29 -10.76 11.91 -2.56
N GLU A 30 -11.22 12.48 -3.69
CA GLU A 30 -10.71 13.75 -4.24
C GLU A 30 -11.55 14.97 -3.85
N TYR A 31 -12.55 14.81 -2.96
CA TYR A 31 -13.36 15.96 -2.53
C TYR A 31 -12.50 16.99 -1.80
N LYS A 32 -12.52 18.23 -2.28
CA LYS A 32 -11.70 19.36 -1.79
C LYS A 32 -10.18 19.14 -1.83
N VAL A 33 -9.69 18.15 -2.57
CA VAL A 33 -8.26 17.94 -2.75
C VAL A 33 -7.69 18.91 -3.78
N GLN A 34 -6.68 19.70 -3.41
CA GLN A 34 -6.06 20.70 -4.28
C GLN A 34 -4.75 20.22 -4.93
N ARG A 35 -3.87 19.60 -4.15
CA ARG A 35 -2.50 19.29 -4.59
C ARG A 35 -2.09 17.85 -4.41
N PHE A 36 -2.43 17.23 -3.27
CA PHE A 36 -2.00 15.89 -2.93
C PHE A 36 -3.14 14.90 -3.16
N SER A 37 -3.15 14.28 -4.33
CA SER A 37 -4.21 13.34 -4.75
C SER A 37 -4.17 12.01 -3.98
N CYS A 38 -5.25 11.21 -4.06
CA CYS A 38 -5.26 9.84 -3.54
C CYS A 38 -4.20 8.96 -4.25
N LEU A 39 -3.96 9.21 -5.54
CA LEU A 39 -2.93 8.50 -6.28
C LEU A 39 -1.53 8.89 -5.79
N ASP A 40 -1.27 10.18 -5.55
CA ASP A 40 0.02 10.60 -4.97
C ASP A 40 0.26 9.93 -3.62
N GLN A 41 -0.76 9.86 -2.75
CA GLN A 41 -0.67 9.15 -1.47
C GLN A 41 -0.36 7.66 -1.66
N PHE A 42 -1.08 6.99 -2.55
CA PHE A 42 -0.84 5.59 -2.86
C PHE A 42 0.59 5.34 -3.33
N LEU A 43 1.07 6.13 -4.30
CA LEU A 43 2.42 5.98 -4.85
C LEU A 43 3.49 6.26 -3.80
N VAL A 44 3.31 7.27 -2.96
CA VAL A 44 4.26 7.59 -1.87
C VAL A 44 4.31 6.47 -0.85
N MET A 45 3.16 5.96 -0.41
CA MET A 45 3.11 4.86 0.56
C MET A 45 3.67 3.56 -0.04
N ALA A 46 3.38 3.26 -1.31
CA ALA A 46 3.94 2.11 -2.01
C ALA A 46 5.47 2.23 -2.15
N LEU A 47 5.98 3.39 -2.54
CA LEU A 47 7.43 3.65 -2.59
C LEU A 47 8.07 3.48 -1.22
N ALA A 48 7.43 3.99 -0.16
CA ALA A 48 7.91 3.87 1.21
C ALA A 48 8.03 2.40 1.64
N GLN A 49 7.00 1.59 1.38
CA GLN A 49 7.01 0.15 1.68
C GLN A 49 8.10 -0.59 0.90
N LEU A 50 8.21 -0.36 -0.40
CA LEU A 50 9.22 -0.99 -1.25
C LEU A 50 10.66 -0.55 -0.94
N THR A 51 10.83 0.58 -0.25
CA THR A 51 12.14 1.10 0.17
C THR A 51 12.37 1.00 1.68
N PHE A 52 11.53 0.24 2.40
CA PHE A 52 11.64 -0.05 3.83
C PHE A 52 11.73 1.22 4.69
N ARG A 53 10.83 2.20 4.45
CA ARG A 53 10.73 3.41 5.28
C ARG A 53 9.81 3.16 6.47
N GLU A 54 10.31 3.46 7.66
CA GLU A 54 9.62 3.12 8.92
C GLU A 54 8.77 4.27 9.48
N SER A 55 9.03 5.51 9.05
CA SER A 55 8.32 6.68 9.57
C SER A 55 7.96 7.70 8.49
N LEU A 56 6.92 8.52 8.75
CA LEU A 56 6.54 9.62 7.86
C LEU A 56 7.68 10.66 7.71
N ARG A 57 8.53 10.82 8.72
CA ARG A 57 9.71 11.69 8.66
C ARG A 57 10.76 11.13 7.70
N ASP A 58 10.96 9.82 7.75
CA ASP A 58 11.90 9.13 6.88
C ASP A 58 11.41 9.13 5.43
N ILE A 59 10.08 8.96 5.23
CA ILE A 59 9.46 9.13 3.91
C ILE A 59 9.70 10.54 3.37
N GLU A 60 9.42 11.58 4.14
CA GLU A 60 9.66 12.98 3.73
C GLU A 60 11.13 13.22 3.36
N ALA A 61 12.07 12.75 4.19
CA ALA A 61 13.50 12.89 3.94
C ALA A 61 13.92 12.17 2.65
N SER A 62 13.42 10.95 2.43
CA SER A 62 13.66 10.17 1.22
C SER A 62 13.14 10.86 -0.04
N LEU A 63 11.89 11.38 0.00
CA LEU A 63 11.30 12.11 -1.11
C LEU A 63 12.06 13.41 -1.40
N ARG A 64 12.48 14.12 -0.36
CA ARG A 64 13.27 15.37 -0.50
C ARG A 64 14.62 15.11 -1.16
N ALA A 65 15.31 14.03 -0.79
CA ALA A 65 16.57 13.62 -1.41
C ALA A 65 16.41 13.23 -2.91
N GLN A 66 15.21 12.86 -3.33
CA GLN A 66 14.90 12.44 -4.68
C GLN A 66 14.06 13.46 -5.47
N THR A 67 13.97 14.69 -5.02
CA THR A 67 13.15 15.75 -5.64
C THR A 67 13.24 15.81 -7.17
N PRO A 68 14.42 15.76 -7.80
CA PRO A 68 14.55 15.80 -9.27
C PRO A 68 13.94 14.58 -9.97
N LYS A 69 13.75 13.47 -9.25
CA LYS A 69 13.26 12.19 -9.80
C LYS A 69 11.78 11.96 -9.52
N LEU A 70 11.14 12.75 -8.66
CA LEU A 70 9.75 12.53 -8.22
C LEU A 70 8.78 12.52 -9.41
N TYR A 71 8.97 13.41 -10.37
CA TYR A 71 8.16 13.45 -11.59
C TYR A 71 8.22 12.10 -12.36
N HIS A 72 9.41 11.52 -12.46
CA HIS A 72 9.58 10.22 -13.12
C HIS A 72 9.00 9.05 -12.31
N LEU A 73 8.76 9.24 -11.02
CA LEU A 73 8.07 8.28 -10.15
C LEU A 73 6.53 8.43 -10.22
N GLY A 74 6.02 9.42 -10.96
CA GLY A 74 4.60 9.76 -11.03
C GLY A 74 4.12 10.60 -9.84
N ILE A 75 5.03 11.12 -9.02
CA ILE A 75 4.75 11.93 -7.83
C ILE A 75 4.94 13.41 -8.20
N ARG A 76 3.89 14.23 -8.01
CA ARG A 76 3.83 15.60 -8.54
C ARG A 76 4.69 16.65 -7.82
N GLY A 77 5.50 16.28 -6.85
CA GLY A 77 6.41 17.19 -6.16
C GLY A 77 6.71 16.76 -4.73
N GLY A 78 7.46 17.61 -4.02
CA GLY A 78 7.82 17.37 -2.63
C GLY A 78 6.58 17.35 -1.73
N ILE A 79 6.52 16.36 -0.84
CA ILE A 79 5.39 16.13 0.06
C ILE A 79 5.89 16.28 1.48
N ALA A 80 5.30 17.22 2.22
CA ALA A 80 5.59 17.41 3.62
C ALA A 80 4.96 16.31 4.47
N ARG A 81 5.63 15.93 5.55
CA ARG A 81 5.16 14.95 6.54
C ARG A 81 3.72 15.22 6.99
N ASN A 82 3.40 16.48 7.30
CA ASN A 82 2.06 16.84 7.76
C ASN A 82 0.99 16.64 6.68
N THR A 83 1.31 16.87 5.41
CA THR A 83 0.39 16.60 4.30
C THR A 83 0.07 15.11 4.21
N LEU A 84 1.09 14.26 4.34
CA LEU A 84 0.93 12.82 4.33
C LEU A 84 0.15 12.33 5.56
N ALA A 85 0.49 12.85 6.76
CA ALA A 85 -0.22 12.53 8.00
C ALA A 85 -1.71 12.89 7.92
N ASN A 86 -2.03 14.09 7.46
CA ASN A 86 -3.42 14.53 7.31
C ASN A 86 -4.18 13.67 6.28
N ALA A 87 -3.54 13.33 5.16
CA ALA A 87 -4.16 12.45 4.17
C ALA A 87 -4.45 11.07 4.75
N ASN A 88 -3.52 10.48 5.51
CA ASN A 88 -3.71 9.20 6.18
C ASN A 88 -4.82 9.23 7.25
N ALA A 89 -5.00 10.38 7.93
CA ALA A 89 -6.01 10.54 8.97
C ALA A 89 -7.42 10.80 8.41
N THR A 90 -7.53 11.46 7.26
CA THR A 90 -8.82 11.98 6.78
C THR A 90 -9.41 11.21 5.60
N ARG A 91 -8.57 10.56 4.80
CA ARG A 91 -9.04 9.82 3.62
C ARG A 91 -9.67 8.49 4.00
N ASP A 92 -10.71 8.13 3.28
CA ASP A 92 -11.39 6.88 3.48
C ASP A 92 -10.47 5.69 3.10
N TRP A 93 -10.14 4.87 4.06
CA TRP A 93 -9.26 3.70 3.88
C TRP A 93 -9.83 2.68 2.88
N ARG A 94 -11.17 2.63 2.71
CA ARG A 94 -11.86 1.73 1.79
C ARG A 94 -11.44 1.94 0.34
N ILE A 95 -10.97 3.13 -0.03
CA ILE A 95 -10.38 3.39 -1.36
C ILE A 95 -9.27 2.38 -1.65
N TYR A 96 -8.37 2.24 -0.69
CA TYR A 96 -7.17 1.39 -0.82
C TYR A 96 -7.49 -0.08 -0.61
N ALA A 97 -8.42 -0.40 0.28
CA ALA A 97 -8.89 -1.76 0.51
C ALA A 97 -9.59 -2.33 -0.73
N ASP A 98 -10.54 -1.61 -1.32
CA ASP A 98 -11.21 -2.02 -2.56
C ASP A 98 -10.19 -2.19 -3.71
N PHE A 99 -9.24 -1.25 -3.82
CA PHE A 99 -8.21 -1.36 -4.84
C PHE A 99 -7.30 -2.57 -4.63
N ALA A 100 -6.91 -2.85 -3.38
CA ALA A 100 -6.13 -4.04 -3.04
C ALA A 100 -6.87 -5.33 -3.41
N GLN A 101 -8.18 -5.44 -3.16
CA GLN A 101 -8.97 -6.59 -3.57
C GLN A 101 -8.97 -6.79 -5.10
N HIS A 102 -9.01 -5.70 -5.87
CA HIS A 102 -8.87 -5.79 -7.33
C HIS A 102 -7.49 -6.28 -7.76
N LEU A 103 -6.43 -5.82 -7.12
CA LEU A 103 -5.06 -6.28 -7.40
C LEU A 103 -4.88 -7.75 -7.04
N ILE A 104 -5.41 -8.19 -5.89
CA ILE A 104 -5.42 -9.58 -5.46
C ILE A 104 -6.13 -10.46 -6.50
N ALA A 105 -7.32 -10.05 -6.94
CA ALA A 105 -8.08 -10.80 -7.94
C ALA A 105 -7.34 -10.89 -9.30
N LEU A 106 -6.59 -9.86 -9.67
CA LEU A 106 -5.74 -9.85 -10.86
C LEU A 106 -4.55 -10.80 -10.68
N ALA A 107 -3.84 -10.68 -9.57
CA ALA A 107 -2.68 -11.50 -9.25
C ALA A 107 -3.04 -12.99 -9.20
N ARG A 108 -4.13 -13.36 -8.54
CA ARG A 108 -4.59 -14.76 -8.50
C ARG A 108 -4.82 -15.36 -9.88
N ARG A 109 -5.32 -14.58 -10.85
CA ARG A 109 -5.48 -15.06 -12.22
C ARG A 109 -4.15 -15.26 -12.94
N LEU A 110 -3.17 -14.37 -12.68
CA LEU A 110 -1.83 -14.48 -13.28
C LEU A 110 -1.06 -15.68 -12.75
N TYR A 111 -1.29 -16.08 -11.50
CA TYR A 111 -0.60 -17.17 -10.83
C TYR A 111 -1.45 -18.45 -10.72
N ALA A 112 -2.59 -18.53 -11.44
CA ALA A 112 -3.48 -19.70 -11.36
C ALA A 112 -2.79 -21.03 -11.71
N ASP A 113 -1.90 -20.99 -12.69
CA ASP A 113 -1.17 -22.16 -13.20
C ASP A 113 0.24 -22.30 -12.61
N GLU A 114 0.62 -21.45 -11.65
CA GLU A 114 1.94 -21.51 -11.02
C GLU A 114 2.08 -22.81 -10.20
N PRO A 115 3.16 -23.59 -10.41
CA PRO A 115 3.37 -24.82 -9.65
C PRO A 115 3.70 -24.50 -8.19
N LEU A 116 3.04 -25.17 -7.25
CA LEU A 116 3.30 -25.05 -5.80
C LEU A 116 4.69 -25.54 -5.37
N GLY A 117 5.48 -26.16 -6.27
CA GLY A 117 6.77 -26.79 -5.93
C GLY A 117 6.62 -28.09 -5.13
N VAL A 118 5.41 -28.50 -4.80
CA VAL A 118 5.05 -29.75 -4.12
C VAL A 118 3.95 -30.45 -4.91
N GLN A 119 3.90 -31.80 -4.83
CA GLN A 119 2.90 -32.61 -5.56
C GLN A 119 1.52 -32.58 -4.88
N ILE A 120 1.01 -31.40 -4.59
CA ILE A 120 -0.32 -31.22 -4.02
C ILE A 120 -1.23 -30.60 -5.09
N ARG A 121 -2.33 -31.27 -5.41
CA ARG A 121 -3.33 -30.78 -6.39
C ARG A 121 -4.32 -29.78 -5.79
N GLU A 122 -4.43 -29.78 -4.50
CA GLU A 122 -5.36 -28.92 -3.75
C GLU A 122 -4.77 -27.54 -3.47
N SER A 123 -5.63 -26.55 -3.20
CA SER A 123 -5.18 -25.23 -2.78
C SER A 123 -4.63 -25.29 -1.36
N VAL A 124 -3.45 -24.73 -1.15
CA VAL A 124 -2.79 -24.69 0.16
C VAL A 124 -2.72 -23.23 0.61
N TYR A 125 -3.15 -22.99 1.84
CA TYR A 125 -3.17 -21.66 2.44
C TYR A 125 -2.30 -21.63 3.69
N ALA A 126 -1.59 -20.52 3.89
CA ALA A 126 -0.92 -20.22 5.15
C ALA A 126 -1.69 -19.09 5.86
N LEU A 127 -1.95 -19.27 7.15
CA LEU A 127 -2.50 -18.22 8.00
C LEU A 127 -1.34 -17.60 8.79
N ASP A 128 -1.07 -16.32 8.54
CA ASP A 128 -0.10 -15.54 9.30
C ASP A 128 -0.79 -14.54 10.21
N SER A 129 -0.12 -14.20 11.30
CA SER A 129 -0.60 -13.20 12.23
C SER A 129 0.58 -12.31 12.65
N THR A 130 0.53 -11.08 12.19
CA THR A 130 1.52 -10.05 12.51
C THR A 130 0.97 -9.12 13.57
N THR A 131 1.76 -8.85 14.62
CA THR A 131 1.44 -7.84 15.62
C THR A 131 2.08 -6.52 15.23
N VAL A 132 1.28 -5.47 15.13
CA VAL A 132 1.74 -4.12 14.85
C VAL A 132 1.62 -3.30 16.13
N ASP A 133 2.76 -2.90 16.70
CA ASP A 133 2.81 -2.06 17.89
C ASP A 133 2.36 -0.63 17.56
N LEU A 134 1.52 -0.08 18.43
CA LEU A 134 0.97 1.26 18.30
C LEU A 134 1.35 2.11 19.52
N CYS A 135 1.43 3.42 19.33
CA CYS A 135 1.62 4.34 20.43
C CYS A 135 0.31 4.50 21.22
N LEU A 136 0.27 4.06 22.47
CA LEU A 136 -0.92 4.06 23.32
C LEU A 136 -1.52 5.47 23.49
N SER A 137 -0.68 6.52 23.55
CA SER A 137 -1.16 7.90 23.66
C SER A 137 -1.92 8.41 22.44
N VAL A 138 -1.67 7.80 21.28
CA VAL A 138 -2.34 8.14 20.00
C VAL A 138 -3.50 7.18 19.71
N PHE A 139 -3.38 5.92 20.16
CA PHE A 139 -4.36 4.86 19.90
C PHE A 139 -4.85 4.22 21.22
N PRO A 140 -5.53 4.97 22.12
CA PRO A 140 -5.93 4.48 23.43
C PRO A 140 -6.93 3.31 23.37
N TRP A 141 -7.64 3.15 22.24
CA TRP A 141 -8.57 2.06 22.00
C TRP A 141 -7.89 0.72 21.71
N ALA A 142 -6.61 0.74 21.25
CA ALA A 142 -5.87 -0.46 20.86
C ALA A 142 -5.09 -1.08 22.05
N HIS A 143 -5.65 -1.03 23.24
CA HIS A 143 -5.02 -1.52 24.46
C HIS A 143 -4.70 -3.02 24.34
N TYR A 144 -3.43 -3.39 24.42
CA TYR A 144 -2.96 -4.78 24.35
C TYR A 144 -2.40 -5.27 25.69
N GLN A 145 -1.61 -4.41 26.37
CA GLN A 145 -1.08 -4.62 27.74
C GLN A 145 -1.05 -3.30 28.49
N ARG A 146 -0.77 -3.34 29.81
CA ARG A 146 -0.85 -2.14 30.68
C ARG A 146 -0.17 -0.87 30.14
N LEU A 147 0.88 -1.00 29.31
CA LEU A 147 1.65 0.12 28.76
C LEU A 147 1.83 0.06 27.22
N HIS A 148 1.17 -0.89 26.55
CA HIS A 148 1.34 -1.12 25.11
C HIS A 148 0.00 -1.13 24.41
N ALA A 149 -0.05 -0.48 23.25
CA ALA A 149 -1.13 -0.62 22.29
C ALA A 149 -0.63 -1.44 21.09
N ALA A 150 -1.44 -2.37 20.62
CA ALA A 150 -1.13 -3.17 19.44
C ALA A 150 -2.40 -3.60 18.72
N ILE A 151 -2.27 -3.85 17.43
CA ILE A 151 -3.29 -4.54 16.63
C ILE A 151 -2.68 -5.81 16.06
N LYS A 152 -3.51 -6.84 15.91
CA LYS A 152 -3.14 -8.04 15.16
C LYS A 152 -3.72 -7.98 13.76
N LEU A 153 -2.84 -8.17 12.79
CA LEU A 153 -3.21 -8.34 11.39
C LEU A 153 -3.16 -9.82 11.07
N HIS A 154 -4.28 -10.40 10.67
CA HIS A 154 -4.33 -11.78 10.22
C HIS A 154 -4.40 -11.82 8.70
N THR A 155 -3.44 -12.48 8.08
CA THR A 155 -3.37 -12.62 6.62
C THR A 155 -3.51 -14.08 6.24
N LEU A 156 -4.49 -14.39 5.40
CA LEU A 156 -4.60 -15.69 4.74
C LEU A 156 -3.92 -15.61 3.39
N LEU A 157 -2.84 -16.37 3.24
CA LEU A 157 -1.99 -16.38 2.06
C LEU A 157 -2.24 -17.64 1.25
N ASP A 158 -2.60 -17.48 -0.03
CA ASP A 158 -2.56 -18.57 -0.99
C ASP A 158 -1.09 -18.84 -1.35
N LEU A 159 -0.61 -20.04 -1.06
CA LEU A 159 0.80 -20.38 -1.32
C LEU A 159 1.12 -20.44 -2.80
N ARG A 160 0.12 -20.56 -3.67
CA ARG A 160 0.30 -20.41 -5.10
C ARG A 160 0.51 -18.95 -5.45
N GLY A 161 1.75 -18.58 -5.74
CA GLY A 161 2.14 -17.20 -6.01
C GLY A 161 2.26 -16.33 -4.75
N SER A 162 2.11 -16.88 -3.54
CA SER A 162 2.19 -16.14 -2.26
C SER A 162 1.29 -14.91 -2.21
N ILE A 163 0.03 -15.07 -2.63
CA ILE A 163 -0.92 -13.98 -2.78
C ILE A 163 -1.87 -13.94 -1.58
N PRO A 164 -2.03 -12.79 -0.88
CA PRO A 164 -3.02 -12.67 0.18
C PRO A 164 -4.43 -12.83 -0.39
N THR A 165 -5.26 -13.63 0.27
CA THR A 165 -6.67 -13.84 -0.08
C THR A 165 -7.60 -13.14 0.89
N PHE A 166 -7.12 -12.92 2.12
CA PHE A 166 -7.80 -12.21 3.18
C PHE A 166 -6.78 -11.48 4.05
N ILE A 167 -7.08 -10.24 4.45
CA ILE A 167 -6.33 -9.38 5.35
C ILE A 167 -7.29 -8.76 6.36
#